data_16ddb402ad385974e6393b29a386ee44
#
_entry.id   16ddb402ad385974e6393b29a386ee44
#
_cell.length_a   1.000
_cell.length_b   1.000
_cell.length_c   1.000
_cell.angle_alpha   90.00
_cell.angle_beta   90.00
_cell.angle_gamma   90.00
#
_symmetry.space_group_name_H-M   'P 1'
#
loop_
_entity.id
_entity.type
_entity.pdbx_description
1 polymer ?
#
loop_
_entity_poly.entity_id
_entity_poly.type
_entity_poly.pdbx_seq_one_letter_code
_entity_poly.pdbx_strand_id
1 'polypeptide(L)'
;MRHRPLGDRTFDNMEPIRSLISLLAYFVIPVIVVGFPLYGLYKRVPVYESFVEGAKEGFNVAVRIIPYLVAILFAIGMFRASGAMDFLVTSLNPLLILIGFPGEVLPMAIIRPLTGSGSAGLVADMINQYGEDSIFVKMAATMFGSTETTFYVVAVYFGAVNIKKTRHAVAAGLTADFAAMIIAVWTVRLLFG
;
A
#
# COMPACT_ATOMS: atom_id res chain seq x y z
N MET A 1 -45.02 11.94 0.76
CA MET A 1 -43.80 12.01 1.62
C MET A 1 -42.99 10.72 1.41
N ARG A 2 -41.90 10.77 0.67
CA ARG A 2 -41.01 9.60 0.47
C ARG A 2 -40.09 9.51 1.69
N HIS A 3 -40.18 8.45 2.46
CA HIS A 3 -39.25 8.11 3.51
C HIS A 3 -37.88 7.81 2.87
N ARG A 4 -36.88 8.70 3.04
CA ARG A 4 -35.49 8.38 2.76
C ARG A 4 -35.00 7.38 3.85
N PRO A 5 -34.35 6.27 3.46
CA PRO A 5 -33.80 5.33 4.43
C PRO A 5 -32.70 5.98 5.29
N LEU A 6 -32.62 5.60 6.55
CA LEU A 6 -31.69 6.15 7.57
C LEU A 6 -30.20 6.04 7.20
N GLY A 7 -29.83 5.20 6.22
CA GLY A 7 -28.46 5.06 5.70
C GLY A 7 -27.97 6.27 4.89
N ASP A 8 -28.86 7.05 4.30
CA ASP A 8 -28.52 8.18 3.42
C ASP A 8 -27.95 9.39 4.20
N ARG A 9 -28.29 9.52 5.49
CA ARG A 9 -27.84 10.66 6.33
C ARG A 9 -26.40 10.54 6.84
N THR A 10 -25.89 9.33 7.01
CA THR A 10 -24.50 9.11 7.42
C THR A 10 -23.52 9.41 6.29
N PHE A 11 -23.91 9.13 5.06
CA PHE A 11 -23.08 9.43 3.88
C PHE A 11 -23.07 10.93 3.55
N ASP A 12 -24.20 11.64 3.66
CA ASP A 12 -24.29 13.10 3.46
C ASP A 12 -23.41 13.88 4.46
N ASN A 13 -23.27 13.40 5.69
CA ASN A 13 -22.42 14.04 6.71
C ASN A 13 -20.92 13.82 6.49
N MET A 14 -20.52 12.88 5.64
CA MET A 14 -19.12 12.58 5.36
C MET A 14 -18.59 13.28 4.09
N GLU A 15 -19.44 13.84 3.26
CA GLU A 15 -19.05 14.58 2.05
C GLU A 15 -18.06 15.74 2.34
N PRO A 16 -18.28 16.59 3.37
CA PRO A 16 -17.31 17.66 3.67
C PRO A 16 -15.97 17.11 4.17
N ILE A 17 -15.97 15.99 4.87
CA ILE A 17 -14.73 15.34 5.34
C ILE A 17 -14.00 14.70 4.15
N ARG A 18 -14.70 14.03 3.26
CA ARG A 18 -14.13 13.47 2.02
C ARG A 18 -13.52 14.55 1.14
N SER A 19 -14.24 15.66 0.92
CA SER A 19 -13.74 16.79 0.12
C SER A 19 -12.51 17.44 0.76
N LEU A 20 -12.46 17.57 2.08
CA LEU A 20 -11.30 18.09 2.80
C LEU A 20 -10.10 17.14 2.67
N ILE A 21 -10.31 15.81 2.87
CA ILE A 21 -9.24 14.80 2.74
C ILE A 21 -8.71 14.78 1.32
N SER A 22 -9.57 14.79 0.30
CA SER A 22 -9.14 14.81 -1.09
C SER A 22 -8.42 16.10 -1.47
N LEU A 23 -8.86 17.25 -0.96
CA LEU A 23 -8.19 18.52 -1.15
C LEU A 23 -6.79 18.51 -0.51
N LEU A 24 -6.68 18.06 0.74
CA LEU A 24 -5.39 17.93 1.42
C LEU A 24 -4.47 16.96 0.67
N ALA A 25 -4.95 15.80 0.28
CA ALA A 25 -4.19 14.81 -0.49
C ALA A 25 -3.69 15.37 -1.82
N TYR A 26 -4.49 16.21 -2.49
CA TYR A 26 -4.12 16.84 -3.74
C TYR A 26 -2.92 17.80 -3.60
N PHE A 27 -2.81 18.49 -2.47
CA PHE A 27 -1.72 19.45 -2.23
C PHE A 27 -0.46 18.82 -1.61
N VAL A 28 -0.52 17.63 -1.02
CA VAL A 28 0.64 17.02 -0.34
C VAL A 28 1.83 16.87 -1.29
N ILE A 29 1.63 16.29 -2.48
CA ILE A 29 2.72 16.07 -3.44
C ILE A 29 3.28 17.40 -3.98
N PRO A 30 2.47 18.36 -4.47
CA PRO A 30 2.98 19.67 -4.87
C PRO A 30 3.76 20.41 -3.77
N VAL A 31 3.27 20.38 -2.55
CA VAL A 31 3.95 21.03 -1.40
C VAL A 31 5.30 20.39 -1.13
N ILE A 32 5.42 19.07 -1.18
CA ILE A 32 6.69 18.37 -1.03
C ILE A 32 7.64 18.70 -2.18
N VAL A 33 7.18 18.56 -3.43
CA VAL A 33 8.00 18.75 -4.64
C VAL A 33 8.53 20.19 -4.73
N VAL A 34 7.76 21.18 -4.33
CA VAL A 34 8.16 22.60 -4.35
C VAL A 34 8.86 22.99 -3.05
N GLY A 35 8.39 22.50 -1.91
CA GLY A 35 8.88 22.88 -0.58
C GLY A 35 10.33 22.47 -0.35
N PHE A 36 10.75 21.27 -0.73
CA PHE A 36 12.13 20.83 -0.56
C PHE A 36 13.13 21.68 -1.36
N PRO A 37 12.94 21.93 -2.68
CA PRO A 37 13.82 22.82 -3.43
C PRO A 37 13.86 24.25 -2.89
N LEU A 38 12.72 24.84 -2.52
CA LEU A 38 12.67 26.16 -1.93
C LEU A 38 13.43 26.24 -0.60
N TYR A 39 13.28 25.25 0.27
CA TYR A 39 14.06 25.16 1.50
C TYR A 39 15.56 25.00 1.24
N GLY A 40 15.94 24.19 0.22
CA GLY A 40 17.32 24.06 -0.24
C GLY A 40 17.91 25.38 -0.71
N LEU A 41 17.17 26.14 -1.52
CA LEU A 41 17.58 27.49 -1.96
C LEU A 41 17.75 28.45 -0.77
N TYR A 42 16.83 28.45 0.19
CA TYR A 42 16.95 29.25 1.42
C TYR A 42 18.21 28.90 2.21
N LYS A 43 18.57 27.61 2.25
CA LYS A 43 19.81 27.13 2.90
C LYS A 43 21.06 27.25 2.04
N ARG A 44 20.96 27.84 0.84
CA ARG A 44 22.05 27.99 -0.14
C ARG A 44 22.70 26.65 -0.55
N VAL A 45 21.91 25.59 -0.58
CA VAL A 45 22.33 24.29 -1.13
C VAL A 45 22.29 24.35 -2.66
N PRO A 46 23.27 23.79 -3.39
CA PRO A 46 23.21 23.67 -4.86
C PRO A 46 22.12 22.65 -5.24
N VAL A 47 20.87 23.14 -5.34
CA VAL A 47 19.65 22.29 -5.47
C VAL A 47 19.71 21.46 -6.74
N TYR A 48 20.16 22.04 -7.86
CA TYR A 48 20.22 21.31 -9.13
C TYR A 48 21.23 20.15 -9.09
N GLU A 49 22.42 20.39 -8.58
CA GLU A 49 23.47 19.38 -8.46
C GLU A 49 23.05 18.27 -7.50
N SER A 50 22.48 18.63 -6.36
CA SER A 50 21.95 17.66 -5.39
C SER A 50 20.80 16.82 -5.98
N PHE A 51 19.91 17.45 -6.77
CA PHE A 51 18.85 16.74 -7.47
C PHE A 51 19.40 15.75 -8.50
N VAL A 52 20.38 16.16 -9.32
CA VAL A 52 21.01 15.31 -10.33
C VAL A 52 21.72 14.11 -9.69
N GLU A 53 22.42 14.35 -8.56
CA GLU A 53 23.09 13.27 -7.81
C GLU A 53 22.05 12.27 -7.25
N GLY A 54 21.00 12.75 -6.60
CA GLY A 54 19.91 11.91 -6.12
C GLY A 54 19.19 11.16 -7.25
N ALA A 55 19.01 11.79 -8.43
CA ALA A 55 18.40 11.14 -9.60
C ALA A 55 19.26 9.99 -10.14
N LYS A 56 20.60 10.12 -10.15
CA LYS A 56 21.52 9.02 -10.52
C LYS A 56 21.41 7.85 -9.55
N GLU A 57 21.36 8.12 -8.25
CA GLU A 57 21.17 7.08 -7.25
C GLU A 57 19.80 6.39 -7.41
N GLY A 58 18.73 7.18 -7.59
CA GLY A 58 17.38 6.67 -7.85
C GLY A 58 17.30 5.79 -9.09
N PHE A 59 17.98 6.15 -10.17
CA PHE A 59 18.06 5.33 -11.38
C PHE A 59 18.73 3.97 -11.11
N ASN A 60 19.84 3.97 -10.38
CA ASN A 60 20.54 2.73 -10.00
C ASN A 60 19.63 1.82 -9.14
N VAL A 61 18.88 2.39 -8.23
CA VAL A 61 17.90 1.66 -7.43
C VAL A 61 16.79 1.09 -8.31
N ALA A 62 16.24 1.87 -9.24
CA ALA A 62 15.21 1.43 -10.16
C ALA A 62 15.66 0.24 -11.01
N VAL A 63 16.85 0.32 -11.62
CA VAL A 63 17.42 -0.79 -12.41
C VAL A 63 17.61 -2.04 -11.56
N ARG A 64 18.05 -1.90 -10.31
CA ARG A 64 18.25 -3.02 -9.39
C ARG A 64 16.92 -3.70 -9.01
N ILE A 65 15.82 -2.96 -8.94
CA ILE A 65 14.50 -3.48 -8.54
C ILE A 65 13.80 -4.22 -9.69
N ILE A 66 14.03 -3.85 -10.96
CA ILE A 66 13.35 -4.44 -12.13
C ILE A 66 13.35 -5.98 -12.13
N PRO A 67 14.48 -6.70 -11.94
CA PRO A 67 14.48 -8.16 -11.96
C PRO A 67 13.57 -8.77 -10.89
N TYR A 68 13.53 -8.16 -9.70
CA TYR A 68 12.67 -8.62 -8.61
C TYR A 68 11.19 -8.40 -8.90
N LEU A 69 10.85 -7.24 -9.52
CA LEU A 69 9.47 -6.97 -9.97
C LEU A 69 9.02 -8.00 -11.02
N VAL A 70 9.85 -8.25 -12.02
CA VAL A 70 9.53 -9.24 -13.06
C VAL A 70 9.33 -10.63 -12.44
N ALA A 71 10.23 -11.06 -11.56
CA ALA A 71 10.13 -12.37 -10.91
C ALA A 71 8.84 -12.49 -10.07
N ILE A 72 8.48 -11.47 -9.31
CA ILE A 72 7.27 -11.48 -8.47
C ILE A 72 6.00 -11.45 -9.33
N LEU A 73 5.92 -10.59 -10.34
CA LEU A 73 4.77 -10.53 -11.23
C LEU A 73 4.58 -11.85 -11.98
N PHE A 74 5.68 -12.47 -12.43
CA PHE A 74 5.63 -13.78 -13.03
C PHE A 74 5.13 -14.86 -12.06
N ALA A 75 5.64 -14.87 -10.83
CA ALA A 75 5.20 -15.80 -9.79
C ALA A 75 3.71 -15.62 -9.44
N ILE A 76 3.22 -14.38 -9.33
CA ILE A 76 1.80 -14.08 -9.10
C ILE A 76 0.96 -14.56 -10.29
N GLY A 77 1.41 -14.29 -11.53
CA GLY A 77 0.75 -14.74 -12.74
C GLY A 77 0.63 -16.27 -12.79
N MET A 78 1.71 -16.99 -12.47
CA MET A 78 1.69 -18.46 -12.38
C MET A 78 0.75 -18.95 -11.27
N PHE A 79 0.77 -18.31 -10.10
CA PHE A 79 -0.08 -18.68 -8.97
C PHE A 79 -1.57 -18.48 -9.28
N ARG A 80 -1.92 -17.43 -10.03
CA ARG A 80 -3.29 -17.23 -10.55
C ARG A 80 -3.64 -18.25 -11.64
N ALA A 81 -2.75 -18.42 -12.63
CA ALA A 81 -3.00 -19.35 -13.74
C ALA A 81 -3.15 -20.81 -13.31
N SER A 82 -2.50 -21.21 -12.21
CA SER A 82 -2.63 -22.54 -11.62
C SER A 82 -3.95 -22.78 -10.88
N GLY A 83 -4.77 -21.75 -10.66
CA GLY A 83 -5.97 -21.82 -9.82
C GLY A 83 -5.67 -21.83 -8.30
N ALA A 84 -4.41 -21.76 -7.90
CA ALA A 84 -4.01 -21.78 -6.50
C ALA A 84 -4.53 -20.57 -5.73
N MET A 85 -4.63 -19.40 -6.41
CA MET A 85 -5.22 -18.19 -5.83
C MET A 85 -6.70 -18.39 -5.52
N ASP A 86 -7.47 -18.94 -6.45
CA ASP A 86 -8.90 -19.19 -6.28
C ASP A 86 -9.16 -20.23 -5.19
N PHE A 87 -8.34 -21.28 -5.15
CA PHE A 87 -8.38 -22.26 -4.06
C PHE A 87 -8.13 -21.63 -2.70
N LEU A 88 -7.13 -20.74 -2.59
CA LEU A 88 -6.76 -20.08 -1.35
C LEU A 88 -7.87 -19.10 -0.90
N VAL A 89 -8.40 -18.28 -1.82
CA VAL A 89 -9.52 -17.38 -1.56
C VAL A 89 -10.74 -18.16 -1.11
N THR A 90 -11.11 -19.25 -1.81
CA THR A 90 -12.27 -20.08 -1.48
C THR A 90 -12.12 -20.75 -0.11
N SER A 91 -10.94 -21.27 0.18
CA SER A 91 -10.65 -21.93 1.46
C SER A 91 -10.69 -20.96 2.65
N LEU A 92 -10.24 -19.73 2.45
CA LEU A 92 -10.25 -18.69 3.48
C LEU A 92 -11.55 -17.86 3.52
N ASN A 93 -12.43 -18.03 2.53
CA ASN A 93 -13.65 -17.26 2.37
C ASN A 93 -14.52 -17.16 3.65
N PRO A 94 -14.74 -18.25 4.43
CA PRO A 94 -15.53 -18.15 5.67
C PRO A 94 -14.92 -17.18 6.69
N LEU A 95 -13.58 -17.15 6.77
CA LEU A 95 -12.85 -16.25 7.67
C LEU A 95 -12.83 -14.82 7.10
N LEU A 96 -12.62 -14.69 5.79
CA LEU A 96 -12.60 -13.38 5.10
C LEU A 96 -13.95 -12.66 5.22
N ILE A 97 -15.06 -13.38 5.04
CA ILE A 97 -16.41 -12.83 5.20
C ILE A 97 -16.63 -12.34 6.64
N LEU A 98 -16.18 -13.09 7.63
CA LEU A 98 -16.34 -12.75 9.05
C LEU A 98 -15.71 -11.39 9.40
N ILE A 99 -14.55 -11.09 8.82
CA ILE A 99 -13.83 -9.82 9.03
C ILE A 99 -14.16 -8.76 7.98
N GLY A 100 -15.03 -9.09 7.02
CA GLY A 100 -15.40 -8.20 5.92
C GLY A 100 -14.25 -7.91 4.94
N PHE A 101 -13.32 -8.84 4.75
CA PHE A 101 -12.14 -8.68 3.90
C PHE A 101 -12.40 -9.25 2.50
N PRO A 102 -12.30 -8.46 1.41
CA PRO A 102 -12.49 -8.98 0.05
C PRO A 102 -11.36 -9.93 -0.36
N GLY A 103 -11.72 -11.04 -1.01
CA GLY A 103 -10.74 -12.01 -1.51
C GLY A 103 -9.79 -11.44 -2.56
N GLU A 104 -10.24 -10.45 -3.34
CA GLU A 104 -9.48 -9.77 -4.38
C GLU A 104 -8.23 -9.05 -3.85
N VAL A 105 -8.25 -8.61 -2.59
CA VAL A 105 -7.11 -7.94 -1.96
C VAL A 105 -6.24 -8.88 -1.12
N LEU A 106 -6.60 -10.17 -1.02
CA LEU A 106 -5.84 -11.17 -0.28
C LEU A 106 -4.37 -11.32 -0.79
N PRO A 107 -4.10 -11.26 -2.10
CA PRO A 107 -2.72 -11.27 -2.60
C PRO A 107 -1.86 -10.16 -2.00
N MET A 108 -2.42 -8.95 -1.83
CA MET A 108 -1.74 -7.83 -1.20
C MET A 108 -1.41 -8.13 0.27
N ALA A 109 -2.35 -8.69 1.01
CA ALA A 109 -2.14 -9.04 2.41
C ALA A 109 -1.01 -10.07 2.62
N ILE A 110 -0.83 -10.99 1.67
CA ILE A 110 0.23 -12.01 1.72
C ILE A 110 1.59 -11.43 1.32
N ILE A 111 1.63 -10.62 0.26
CA ILE A 111 2.87 -10.15 -0.34
C ILE A 111 3.46 -8.98 0.44
N ARG A 112 2.64 -8.13 1.00
CA ARG A 112 3.06 -6.88 1.65
C ARG A 112 4.09 -7.08 2.78
N PRO A 113 3.92 -8.01 3.73
CA PRO A 113 4.93 -8.27 4.76
C PRO A 113 6.25 -8.81 4.21
N LEU A 114 6.24 -9.41 3.02
CA LEU A 114 7.40 -10.06 2.40
C LEU A 114 8.24 -9.11 1.55
N THR A 115 7.59 -8.22 0.76
CA THR A 115 8.30 -7.38 -0.20
C THR A 115 7.55 -6.10 -0.53
N GLY A 116 8.24 -4.95 -0.41
CA GLY A 116 7.70 -3.64 -0.77
C GLY A 116 7.59 -3.44 -2.28
N SER A 117 8.65 -3.76 -3.04
CA SER A 117 8.66 -3.63 -4.50
C SER A 117 7.65 -4.57 -5.17
N GLY A 118 7.51 -5.80 -4.67
CA GLY A 118 6.50 -6.73 -5.15
C GLY A 118 5.08 -6.24 -4.89
N SER A 119 4.84 -5.62 -3.75
CA SER A 119 3.54 -5.00 -3.45
C SER A 119 3.22 -3.84 -4.38
N ALA A 120 4.21 -2.99 -4.73
CA ALA A 120 4.03 -1.93 -5.71
C ALA A 120 3.67 -2.50 -7.10
N GLY A 121 4.37 -3.57 -7.53
CA GLY A 121 4.06 -4.28 -8.77
C GLY A 121 2.65 -4.88 -8.76
N LEU A 122 2.23 -5.44 -7.61
CA LEU A 122 0.87 -5.99 -7.46
C LEU A 122 -0.21 -4.90 -7.54
N VAL A 123 0.01 -3.71 -6.96
CA VAL A 123 -0.92 -2.58 -7.13
C VAL A 123 -1.05 -2.21 -8.60
N ALA A 124 0.08 -2.12 -9.34
CA ALA A 124 0.06 -1.83 -10.77
C ALA A 124 -0.69 -2.90 -11.57
N ASP A 125 -0.51 -4.18 -11.25
CA ASP A 125 -1.23 -5.29 -11.86
C ASP A 125 -2.74 -5.21 -11.56
N MET A 126 -3.12 -4.91 -10.33
CA MET A 126 -4.51 -4.73 -9.93
C MET A 126 -5.18 -3.53 -10.63
N ILE A 127 -4.44 -2.43 -10.88
CA ILE A 127 -4.93 -1.30 -11.66
C ILE A 127 -5.25 -1.75 -13.09
N ASN A 128 -4.39 -2.53 -13.71
CA ASN A 128 -4.61 -3.06 -15.05
C ASN A 128 -5.81 -4.04 -15.11
N GLN A 129 -6.03 -4.80 -14.05
CA GLN A 129 -7.07 -5.84 -14.00
C GLN A 129 -8.45 -5.29 -13.63
N TYR A 130 -8.52 -4.41 -12.65
CA TYR A 130 -9.79 -3.92 -12.05
C TYR A 130 -10.10 -2.46 -12.40
N GLY A 131 -9.16 -1.72 -12.99
CA GLY A 131 -9.27 -0.29 -13.23
C GLY A 131 -8.86 0.55 -12.00
N GLU A 132 -8.37 1.76 -12.24
CA GLU A 132 -7.83 2.67 -11.21
C GLU A 132 -8.86 3.10 -10.16
N ASP A 133 -10.12 3.21 -10.57
CA ASP A 133 -11.23 3.64 -9.69
C ASP A 133 -11.83 2.51 -8.84
N SER A 134 -11.41 1.27 -9.08
CA SER A 134 -11.91 0.11 -8.34
C SER A 134 -11.65 0.24 -6.84
N ILE A 135 -12.66 -0.13 -6.05
CA ILE A 135 -12.55 -0.17 -4.59
C ILE A 135 -11.44 -1.12 -4.13
N PHE A 136 -11.21 -2.22 -4.86
CA PHE A 136 -10.15 -3.19 -4.56
C PHE A 136 -8.77 -2.57 -4.76
N VAL A 137 -8.57 -1.78 -5.80
CA VAL A 137 -7.33 -1.04 -6.05
C VAL A 137 -7.11 0.01 -4.96
N LYS A 138 -8.14 0.76 -4.58
CA LYS A 138 -8.07 1.74 -3.47
C LYS A 138 -7.70 1.05 -2.16
N MET A 139 -8.26 -0.13 -1.87
CA MET A 139 -7.90 -0.93 -0.70
C MET A 139 -6.43 -1.39 -0.75
N ALA A 140 -5.99 -1.97 -1.87
CA ALA A 140 -4.62 -2.42 -2.04
C ALA A 140 -3.61 -1.27 -1.95
N ALA A 141 -3.89 -0.13 -2.57
CA ALA A 141 -3.06 1.07 -2.48
C ALA A 141 -3.00 1.63 -1.05
N THR A 142 -4.12 1.63 -0.34
CA THR A 142 -4.15 2.05 1.07
C THR A 142 -3.35 1.09 1.95
N MET A 143 -3.48 -0.22 1.77
CA MET A 143 -2.64 -1.21 2.47
C MET A 143 -1.15 -0.97 2.17
N PHE A 144 -0.80 -0.77 0.90
CA PHE A 144 0.57 -0.50 0.49
C PHE A 144 1.15 0.75 1.17
N GLY A 145 0.36 1.82 1.28
CA GLY A 145 0.80 3.09 1.88
C GLY A 145 0.79 3.11 3.42
N SER A 146 -0.01 2.25 4.06
CA SER A 146 -0.21 2.28 5.52
C SER A 146 0.54 1.19 6.30
N THR A 147 1.14 0.22 5.60
CA THR A 147 1.91 -0.88 6.20
C THR A 147 3.36 -0.86 5.71
N GLU A 148 4.24 -1.55 6.42
CA GLU A 148 5.63 -1.75 6.03
C GLU A 148 5.93 -3.22 5.73
N THR A 149 7.09 -3.47 5.13
CA THR A 149 7.55 -4.83 4.80
C THR A 149 8.26 -5.42 6.02
N THR A 150 7.50 -6.02 6.93
CA THR A 150 7.97 -6.48 8.24
C THR A 150 9.26 -7.30 8.16
N PHE A 151 9.36 -8.28 7.26
CA PHE A 151 10.55 -9.12 7.15
C PHE A 151 11.78 -8.35 6.67
N TYR A 152 11.61 -7.42 5.72
CA TYR A 152 12.69 -6.57 5.24
C TYR A 152 13.15 -5.61 6.33
N VAL A 153 12.23 -4.94 7.02
CA VAL A 153 12.54 -4.01 8.12
C VAL A 153 13.34 -4.72 9.21
N VAL A 154 12.87 -5.90 9.65
CA VAL A 154 13.59 -6.69 10.66
C VAL A 154 14.98 -7.08 10.17
N ALA A 155 15.12 -7.55 8.92
CA ALA A 155 16.41 -7.96 8.38
C ALA A 155 17.41 -6.79 8.30
N VAL A 156 16.97 -5.63 7.79
CA VAL A 156 17.82 -4.44 7.63
C VAL A 156 18.22 -3.84 8.98
N TYR A 157 17.23 -3.54 9.82
CA TYR A 157 17.51 -2.83 11.09
C TYR A 157 18.24 -3.73 12.10
N PHE A 158 17.83 -4.98 12.25
CA PHE A 158 18.51 -5.91 13.15
C PHE A 158 19.88 -6.30 12.61
N GLY A 159 20.01 -6.45 11.29
CA GLY A 159 21.30 -6.66 10.63
C GLY A 159 22.29 -5.52 10.85
N ALA A 160 21.82 -4.27 10.71
CA ALA A 160 22.67 -3.08 10.90
C ALA A 160 23.27 -2.97 12.31
N VAL A 161 22.56 -3.46 13.34
CA VAL A 161 23.02 -3.45 14.74
C VAL A 161 23.42 -4.82 15.27
N ASN A 162 23.59 -5.81 14.38
CA ASN A 162 24.00 -7.19 14.71
C ASN A 162 23.10 -7.91 15.73
N ILE A 163 21.82 -7.58 15.79
CA ILE A 163 20.85 -8.29 16.63
C ILE A 163 20.49 -9.61 15.95
N LYS A 164 20.86 -10.74 16.57
CA LYS A 164 20.56 -12.09 16.05
C LYS A 164 19.24 -12.68 16.55
N LYS A 165 18.72 -12.19 17.68
CA LYS A 165 17.48 -12.70 18.29
C LYS A 165 16.37 -11.67 18.15
N THR A 166 15.42 -11.93 17.26
CA THR A 166 14.29 -11.02 16.99
C THR A 166 13.22 -11.01 18.09
N ARG A 167 13.23 -12.01 18.99
CA ARG A 167 12.24 -12.17 20.08
C ARG A 167 10.81 -12.02 19.53
N HIS A 168 10.08 -11.03 20.02
CA HIS A 168 8.68 -10.75 19.65
C HIS A 168 8.54 -9.79 18.46
N ALA A 169 9.63 -9.25 17.89
CA ALA A 169 9.56 -8.19 16.88
C ALA A 169 8.82 -8.65 15.62
N VAL A 170 9.09 -9.86 15.12
CA VAL A 170 8.41 -10.40 13.93
C VAL A 170 6.92 -10.60 14.22
N ALA A 171 6.57 -11.21 15.36
CA ALA A 171 5.18 -11.43 15.73
C ALA A 171 4.43 -10.10 15.92
N ALA A 172 5.05 -9.12 16.58
CA ALA A 172 4.47 -7.78 16.76
C ALA A 172 4.28 -7.06 15.41
N GLY A 173 5.27 -7.12 14.51
CA GLY A 173 5.18 -6.55 13.17
C GLY A 173 4.05 -7.17 12.36
N LEU A 174 3.98 -8.50 12.29
CA LEU A 174 2.92 -9.20 11.54
C LEU A 174 1.53 -8.97 12.13
N THR A 175 1.39 -8.86 13.45
CA THR A 175 0.09 -8.50 14.06
C THR A 175 -0.30 -7.06 13.76
N ALA A 176 0.66 -6.13 13.72
CA ALA A 176 0.43 -4.75 13.32
C ALA A 176 0.05 -4.65 11.83
N ASP A 177 0.74 -5.37 10.95
CA ASP A 177 0.41 -5.43 9.52
C ASP A 177 -1.02 -5.96 9.32
N PHE A 178 -1.38 -7.06 9.96
CA PHE A 178 -2.71 -7.64 9.86
C PHE A 178 -3.80 -6.69 10.35
N ALA A 179 -3.59 -6.04 11.49
CA ALA A 179 -4.51 -5.04 12.01
C ALA A 179 -4.65 -3.84 11.06
N ALA A 180 -3.53 -3.33 10.54
CA ALA A 180 -3.51 -2.21 9.60
C ALA A 180 -4.22 -2.55 8.28
N MET A 181 -4.06 -3.76 7.76
CA MET A 181 -4.76 -4.23 6.56
C MET A 181 -6.27 -4.29 6.75
N ILE A 182 -6.75 -4.78 7.88
CA ILE A 182 -8.19 -4.78 8.22
C ILE A 182 -8.70 -3.34 8.31
N ILE A 183 -7.99 -2.48 9.02
CA ILE A 183 -8.36 -1.06 9.17
C ILE A 183 -8.39 -0.36 7.81
N ALA A 184 -7.42 -0.63 6.93
CA ALA A 184 -7.37 -0.09 5.57
C ALA A 184 -8.61 -0.47 4.76
N VAL A 185 -9.02 -1.75 4.79
CA VAL A 185 -10.24 -2.22 4.11
C VAL A 185 -11.48 -1.49 4.63
N TRP A 186 -11.63 -1.38 5.95
CA TRP A 186 -12.77 -0.71 6.56
C TRP A 186 -12.78 0.78 6.28
N THR A 187 -11.62 1.43 6.33
CA THR A 187 -11.49 2.86 6.01
C THR A 187 -11.88 3.16 4.56
N VAL A 188 -11.40 2.34 3.61
CA VAL A 188 -11.75 2.52 2.21
C VAL A 188 -13.23 2.25 1.96
N ARG A 189 -13.83 1.23 2.62
CA ARG A 189 -15.27 1.02 2.54
C ARG A 189 -16.09 2.18 3.11
N LEU A 190 -15.62 2.76 4.21
CA LEU A 190 -16.30 3.89 4.83
C LEU A 190 -16.24 5.16 3.98
N LEU A 191 -15.12 5.38 3.29
CA LEU A 191 -14.88 6.60 2.51
C LEU A 191 -15.35 6.50 1.05
N PHE A 192 -15.32 5.31 0.46
CA PHE A 192 -15.54 5.11 -0.98
C PHE A 192 -16.56 3.99 -1.31
N GLY A 193 -17.13 3.34 -0.31
CA GLY A 193 -18.09 2.24 -0.42
C GLY A 193 -19.55 2.64 -0.42
#